data_dd45fc9cb14df371bcfe182653d42166
#
_entry.id   dd45fc9cb14df371bcfe182653d42166
#
_cell.length_a   1.000
_cell.length_b   1.000
_cell.length_c   1.000
_cell.angle_alpha   90.00
_cell.angle_beta   90.00
_cell.angle_gamma   90.00
#
_symmetry.space_group_name_H-M   'P 1'
#
loop_
_entity.id
_entity.type
_entity.pdbx_description
1 polymer ?
#
loop_
_entity_poly.entity_id
_entity_poly.type
_entity_poly.pdbx_seq_one_letter_code
_entity_poly.pdbx_strand_id
1 'polypeptide(L)'
;ESKSLLRTGYSVSAVVVGCTNEGAVTAKKKAVGGIVGRMDLGLIQNCEAYGDVTGGNQVGGIAGASSAKIKSSWAKCTLSGGNYVGGILGEGTESSYTSASSTVQNCRALVDIDEADQFSGAISGGQSGTFSGNLFVSDNLRGIDRLSRAGQAEPISYASMMELENVPTGFKQLVVTFKDEDHVLGKVRVDYGASLTEADYPDLPSKEGNYSQWSSPSLESLHLDTVVSVVYTPYVQALRSAAMRDGGRPVFFAEGDFTDTDV
;
A
#
# COMPACT_ATOMS: atom_id res chain seq x y z
N GLU A 1 -3.66 16.72 56.74
CA GLU A 1 -4.73 16.93 55.76
C GLU A 1 -4.17 16.67 54.36
N SER A 2 -4.59 15.57 53.79
CA SER A 2 -4.24 15.19 52.41
C SER A 2 -5.09 16.03 51.45
N LYS A 3 -4.51 16.99 50.75
CA LYS A 3 -5.16 17.67 49.65
C LYS A 3 -5.22 16.73 48.47
N SER A 4 -6.36 16.09 48.25
CA SER A 4 -6.71 15.39 47.02
C SER A 4 -6.72 16.42 45.90
N LEU A 5 -5.68 16.43 45.08
CA LEU A 5 -5.64 17.13 43.79
C LEU A 5 -6.63 16.44 42.87
N LEU A 6 -7.83 16.96 42.75
CA LEU A 6 -8.75 16.66 41.65
C LEU A 6 -8.03 17.04 40.33
N ARG A 7 -7.41 16.08 39.65
CA ARG A 7 -7.04 16.27 38.26
C ARG A 7 -8.31 16.23 37.43
N THR A 8 -8.81 17.38 37.05
CA THR A 8 -9.75 17.46 35.93
C THR A 8 -9.02 17.08 34.65
N GLY A 9 -9.12 15.81 34.29
CA GLY A 9 -8.64 15.33 33.00
C GLY A 9 -9.66 15.74 31.93
N TYR A 10 -9.28 16.62 31.02
CA TYR A 10 -10.04 16.84 29.81
C TYR A 10 -9.73 15.71 28.85
N SER A 11 -10.71 14.87 28.51
CA SER A 11 -10.59 13.94 27.39
C SER A 11 -11.08 14.63 26.11
N VAL A 12 -10.21 14.80 25.14
CA VAL A 12 -10.57 15.33 23.82
C VAL A 12 -10.84 14.14 22.90
N SER A 13 -12.08 14.00 22.45
CA SER A 13 -12.43 13.06 21.40
C SER A 13 -12.22 13.71 20.03
N ALA A 14 -11.29 13.17 19.24
CA ALA A 14 -11.10 13.61 17.87
C ALA A 14 -12.12 12.95 16.93
N VAL A 15 -12.51 13.65 15.87
CA VAL A 15 -13.44 13.15 14.85
C VAL A 15 -12.81 13.34 13.47
N VAL A 16 -12.66 12.24 12.74
CA VAL A 16 -12.14 12.20 11.37
C VAL A 16 -13.20 11.53 10.50
N VAL A 17 -13.85 12.27 9.62
CA VAL A 17 -14.97 11.78 8.82
C VAL A 17 -14.85 12.21 7.37
N GLY A 18 -15.11 11.27 6.46
CA GLY A 18 -15.17 11.52 5.01
C GLY A 18 -13.83 11.95 4.41
N CYS A 19 -12.72 11.52 4.98
CA CYS A 19 -11.39 11.82 4.47
C CYS A 19 -10.95 10.78 3.44
N THR A 20 -10.34 11.22 2.34
CA THR A 20 -9.75 10.36 1.32
C THR A 20 -8.26 10.64 1.21
N ASN A 21 -7.44 9.60 1.20
CA ASN A 21 -6.02 9.67 0.89
C ASN A 21 -5.70 8.79 -0.32
N GLU A 22 -5.15 9.42 -1.37
CA GLU A 22 -4.68 8.73 -2.57
C GLU A 22 -3.14 8.63 -2.64
N GLY A 23 -2.45 9.27 -1.70
CA GLY A 23 -0.99 9.32 -1.65
C GLY A 23 -0.40 8.23 -0.77
N ALA A 24 0.78 7.75 -1.14
CA ALA A 24 1.55 6.83 -0.31
C ALA A 24 2.00 7.49 1.00
N VAL A 25 1.98 6.72 2.08
CA VAL A 25 2.45 7.15 3.41
C VAL A 25 3.61 6.29 3.84
N THR A 26 4.77 6.91 4.03
CA THR A 26 5.98 6.21 4.46
C THR A 26 6.56 6.84 5.73
N ALA A 27 6.84 6.02 6.74
CA ALA A 27 7.49 6.45 7.96
C ALA A 27 8.38 5.35 8.55
N LYS A 28 9.47 5.75 9.22
CA LYS A 28 10.44 4.79 9.78
C LYS A 28 10.05 4.22 11.15
N LYS A 29 9.06 4.80 11.81
CA LYS A 29 8.65 4.44 13.18
C LYS A 29 7.29 3.75 13.20
N LYS A 30 6.77 3.54 14.39
CA LYS A 30 5.49 2.89 14.64
C LYS A 30 4.29 3.83 14.48
N ALA A 31 3.10 3.24 14.39
CA ALA A 31 1.80 3.88 14.29
C ALA A 31 1.68 4.69 12.98
N VAL A 32 1.70 3.99 11.86
CA VAL A 32 1.56 4.56 10.51
C VAL A 32 0.23 4.13 9.91
N GLY A 33 -0.57 5.07 9.47
CA GLY A 33 -1.86 4.78 8.84
C GLY A 33 -2.13 5.72 7.68
N GLY A 34 -2.85 5.23 6.68
CA GLY A 34 -3.20 6.01 5.50
C GLY A 34 -4.02 7.26 5.82
N ILE A 35 -4.83 7.24 6.86
CA ILE A 35 -5.62 8.38 7.33
C ILE A 35 -5.13 8.91 8.68
N VAL A 36 -4.86 8.02 9.64
CA VAL A 36 -4.48 8.40 11.00
C VAL A 36 -3.35 7.52 11.48
N GLY A 37 -2.24 8.11 11.91
CA GLY A 37 -1.16 7.35 12.54
C GLY A 37 -1.61 6.74 13.88
N ARG A 38 -2.04 7.57 14.83
CA ARG A 38 -2.54 7.15 16.14
C ARG A 38 -3.74 7.97 16.60
N MET A 39 -4.74 7.31 17.18
CA MET A 39 -5.91 7.94 17.78
C MET A 39 -6.32 7.23 19.06
N ASP A 40 -6.23 7.90 20.21
CA ASP A 40 -6.56 7.28 21.50
C ASP A 40 -8.06 7.35 21.83
N LEU A 41 -8.76 8.42 21.43
CA LEU A 41 -10.20 8.58 21.66
C LEU A 41 -10.86 9.23 20.46
N GLY A 42 -12.06 8.79 20.12
CA GLY A 42 -12.86 9.46 19.10
C GLY A 42 -13.47 8.55 18.07
N LEU A 43 -13.63 9.08 16.85
CA LEU A 43 -14.30 8.41 15.74
C LEU A 43 -13.56 8.66 14.42
N ILE A 44 -13.27 7.59 13.70
CA ILE A 44 -12.87 7.59 12.29
C ILE A 44 -14.02 6.96 11.51
N GLN A 45 -14.60 7.67 10.55
CA GLN A 45 -15.77 7.17 9.84
C GLN A 45 -15.82 7.61 8.39
N ASN A 46 -16.28 6.72 7.52
CA ASN A 46 -16.46 6.97 6.09
C ASN A 46 -15.19 7.54 5.44
N CYS A 47 -14.03 7.00 5.83
CA CYS A 47 -12.74 7.38 5.29
C CYS A 47 -12.27 6.35 4.26
N GLU A 48 -11.49 6.82 3.29
CA GLU A 48 -11.00 6.01 2.18
C GLU A 48 -9.47 6.15 2.06
N ALA A 49 -8.75 5.04 1.99
CA ALA A 49 -7.30 5.04 1.79
C ALA A 49 -6.94 4.18 0.57
N TYR A 50 -6.21 4.77 -0.37
CA TYR A 50 -5.79 4.17 -1.64
C TYR A 50 -4.28 4.14 -1.84
N GLY A 51 -3.53 4.93 -1.08
CA GLY A 51 -2.08 4.96 -1.17
C GLY A 51 -1.42 3.89 -0.31
N ASP A 52 -0.33 3.32 -0.79
CA ASP A 52 0.47 2.34 -0.06
C ASP A 52 0.97 2.90 1.27
N VAL A 53 1.02 2.04 2.29
CA VAL A 53 1.41 2.45 3.64
C VAL A 53 2.60 1.62 4.11
N THR A 54 3.73 2.29 4.32
CA THR A 54 4.97 1.66 4.79
C THR A 54 5.40 2.23 6.14
N GLY A 55 5.66 1.35 7.10
CA GLY A 55 6.05 1.76 8.44
C GLY A 55 6.95 0.76 9.16
N GLY A 56 7.38 1.10 10.38
CA GLY A 56 8.11 0.15 11.23
C GLY A 56 7.15 -0.88 11.84
N ASN A 57 6.34 -0.48 12.78
CA ASN A 57 5.32 -1.31 13.44
C ASN A 57 3.97 -0.59 13.49
N GLN A 58 2.90 -1.34 13.70
CA GLN A 58 1.54 -0.80 13.78
C GLN A 58 1.17 -0.05 12.50
N VAL A 59 1.14 -0.78 11.39
CA VAL A 59 0.80 -0.24 10.06
C VAL A 59 -0.63 -0.60 9.72
N GLY A 60 -1.42 0.39 9.35
CA GLY A 60 -2.81 0.18 8.98
C GLY A 60 -3.24 1.01 7.77
N GLY A 61 -4.06 0.46 6.90
CA GLY A 61 -4.59 1.21 5.77
C GLY A 61 -5.36 2.46 6.20
N ILE A 62 -6.15 2.38 7.26
CA ILE A 62 -6.87 3.52 7.84
C ILE A 62 -6.13 4.07 9.06
N ALA A 63 -5.83 3.24 10.05
CA ALA A 63 -5.18 3.69 11.28
C ALA A 63 -4.04 2.75 11.70
N GLY A 64 -2.89 3.31 12.07
CA GLY A 64 -1.76 2.53 12.56
C GLY A 64 -2.02 1.93 13.95
N ALA A 65 -2.38 2.76 14.92
CA ALA A 65 -2.75 2.34 16.26
C ALA A 65 -3.96 3.13 16.77
N SER A 66 -4.92 2.46 17.37
CA SER A 66 -6.13 3.16 17.83
C SER A 66 -6.82 2.48 18.99
N SER A 67 -7.39 3.27 19.91
CA SER A 67 -8.43 2.88 20.85
C SER A 67 -9.78 3.61 20.58
N ALA A 68 -9.86 4.31 19.45
CA ALA A 68 -11.07 4.97 18.96
C ALA A 68 -11.99 3.99 18.21
N LYS A 69 -13.14 4.49 17.77
CA LYS A 69 -14.06 3.75 16.89
C LYS A 69 -13.71 4.01 15.43
N ILE A 70 -13.54 2.95 14.65
CA ILE A 70 -13.33 3.00 13.20
C ILE A 70 -14.55 2.36 12.54
N LYS A 71 -15.27 3.11 11.71
CA LYS A 71 -16.53 2.66 11.11
C LYS A 71 -16.61 2.94 9.63
N SER A 72 -17.24 2.03 8.88
CA SER A 72 -17.65 2.25 7.49
C SER A 72 -16.54 2.86 6.62
N SER A 73 -15.31 2.47 6.86
CA SER A 73 -14.12 2.99 6.16
C SER A 73 -13.57 1.94 5.21
N TRP A 74 -12.92 2.37 4.15
CA TRP A 74 -12.47 1.54 3.04
C TRP A 74 -10.97 1.69 2.84
N ALA A 75 -10.25 0.58 2.69
CA ALA A 75 -8.82 0.59 2.37
C ALA A 75 -8.53 -0.30 1.16
N LYS A 76 -7.87 0.27 0.14
CA LYS A 76 -7.37 -0.44 -1.04
C LYS A 76 -5.92 -0.02 -1.26
N CYS A 77 -4.98 -0.79 -0.73
CA CYS A 77 -3.56 -0.43 -0.72
C CYS A 77 -2.68 -1.64 -0.41
N THR A 78 -1.39 -1.50 -0.71
CA THR A 78 -0.34 -2.40 -0.24
C THR A 78 0.22 -1.89 1.09
N LEU A 79 0.48 -2.81 2.01
CA LEU A 79 1.00 -2.52 3.35
C LEU A 79 2.34 -3.20 3.55
N SER A 80 3.28 -2.48 4.16
CA SER A 80 4.59 -3.02 4.52
C SER A 80 5.00 -2.55 5.91
N GLY A 81 5.39 -3.47 6.78
CA GLY A 81 5.81 -3.16 8.14
C GLY A 81 6.35 -4.36 8.90
N GLY A 82 6.76 -4.13 10.14
CA GLY A 82 7.19 -5.20 11.05
C GLY A 82 5.99 -5.89 11.72
N ASN A 83 5.72 -5.53 12.97
CA ASN A 83 4.62 -6.14 13.72
C ASN A 83 3.32 -5.33 13.62
N TYR A 84 2.19 -6.02 13.63
CA TYR A 84 0.85 -5.47 13.60
C TYR A 84 0.55 -4.70 12.29
N VAL A 85 0.46 -5.44 11.20
CA VAL A 85 0.09 -4.92 9.88
C VAL A 85 -1.35 -5.32 9.55
N GLY A 86 -2.23 -4.35 9.36
CA GLY A 86 -3.65 -4.62 9.12
C GLY A 86 -4.30 -3.69 8.10
N GLY A 87 -5.15 -4.23 7.25
CA GLY A 87 -5.80 -3.48 6.18
C GLY A 87 -6.57 -2.25 6.65
N ILE A 88 -7.22 -2.33 7.80
CA ILE A 88 -7.93 -1.19 8.42
C ILE A 88 -7.15 -0.67 9.62
N LEU A 89 -6.74 -1.54 10.52
CA LEU A 89 -6.10 -1.18 11.79
C LEU A 89 -4.84 -2.01 12.01
N GLY A 90 -3.70 -1.38 12.21
CA GLY A 90 -2.47 -2.08 12.59
C GLY A 90 -2.64 -2.76 13.95
N GLU A 91 -2.79 -1.99 15.00
CA GLU A 91 -2.96 -2.50 16.37
C GLU A 91 -4.08 -1.79 17.14
N GLY A 92 -5.02 -2.54 17.69
CA GLY A 92 -5.97 -2.06 18.68
C GLY A 92 -5.27 -1.81 20.02
N THR A 93 -5.50 -0.64 20.62
CA THR A 93 -4.94 -0.27 21.90
C THR A 93 -6.02 0.07 22.92
N GLU A 94 -5.66 0.17 24.18
CA GLU A 94 -6.50 0.75 25.21
C GLU A 94 -6.18 2.23 25.37
N SER A 95 -7.19 3.03 25.65
CA SER A 95 -6.99 4.44 25.88
C SER A 95 -6.26 4.69 27.19
N SER A 96 -5.24 5.55 27.16
CA SER A 96 -4.53 5.99 28.38
C SER A 96 -5.41 6.84 29.32
N TYR A 97 -6.55 7.30 28.84
CA TYR A 97 -7.44 8.23 29.57
C TYR A 97 -8.74 7.60 30.04
N THR A 98 -9.14 6.51 29.42
CA THR A 98 -10.40 5.79 29.71
C THR A 98 -10.16 4.30 29.54
N SER A 99 -11.10 3.47 29.96
CA SER A 99 -11.06 2.03 29.67
C SER A 99 -11.56 1.69 28.25
N ALA A 100 -11.62 2.67 27.34
CA ALA A 100 -12.07 2.45 25.98
C ALA A 100 -11.01 1.65 25.21
N SER A 101 -11.47 0.63 24.50
CA SER A 101 -10.69 -0.13 23.55
C SER A 101 -11.14 0.12 22.12
N SER A 102 -10.30 -0.22 21.18
CA SER A 102 -10.57 -0.13 19.76
C SER A 102 -11.87 -0.81 19.35
N THR A 103 -12.61 -0.20 18.43
CA THR A 103 -13.78 -0.80 17.79
C THR A 103 -13.67 -0.63 16.28
N VAL A 104 -13.74 -1.72 15.51
CA VAL A 104 -13.70 -1.71 14.05
C VAL A 104 -14.97 -2.32 13.51
N GLN A 105 -15.80 -1.53 12.84
CA GLN A 105 -17.14 -1.94 12.42
C GLN A 105 -17.44 -1.57 10.98
N ASN A 106 -18.01 -2.53 10.23
CA ASN A 106 -18.50 -2.33 8.87
C ASN A 106 -17.44 -1.72 7.92
N CYS A 107 -16.17 -2.05 8.14
CA CYS A 107 -15.07 -1.63 7.28
C CYS A 107 -14.83 -2.63 6.16
N ARG A 108 -14.21 -2.17 5.08
CA ARG A 108 -13.94 -2.96 3.88
C ARG A 108 -12.47 -2.84 3.50
N ALA A 109 -11.85 -3.96 3.16
CA ALA A 109 -10.45 -3.99 2.77
C ALA A 109 -10.24 -4.80 1.48
N LEU A 110 -9.49 -4.23 0.56
CA LEU A 110 -8.88 -4.87 -0.58
C LEU A 110 -7.39 -4.55 -0.49
N VAL A 111 -6.63 -5.39 0.19
CA VAL A 111 -5.25 -5.08 0.56
C VAL A 111 -4.33 -6.27 0.32
N ASP A 112 -3.08 -5.96 0.08
CA ASP A 112 -1.97 -6.91 0.15
C ASP A 112 -0.99 -6.49 1.25
N ILE A 113 -0.22 -7.44 1.76
CA ILE A 113 0.80 -7.20 2.78
C ILE A 113 2.11 -7.77 2.26
N ASP A 114 2.98 -6.88 1.78
CA ASP A 114 4.29 -7.25 1.23
C ASP A 114 5.22 -7.75 2.33
N GLU A 115 5.23 -7.05 3.47
CA GLU A 115 6.09 -7.38 4.60
C GLU A 115 5.32 -7.29 5.92
N ALA A 116 5.43 -8.33 6.72
CA ALA A 116 5.02 -8.37 8.12
C ALA A 116 5.78 -9.45 8.88
N ASP A 117 6.47 -9.08 9.96
CA ASP A 117 7.19 -10.04 10.81
C ASP A 117 6.21 -10.97 11.54
N GLN A 118 5.28 -10.37 12.28
CA GLN A 118 4.26 -11.05 13.08
C GLN A 118 2.96 -10.25 13.06
N PHE A 119 1.84 -10.87 13.42
CA PHE A 119 0.56 -10.21 13.63
C PHE A 119 0.09 -9.43 12.40
N SER A 120 -0.45 -10.13 11.42
CA SER A 120 -0.98 -9.54 10.19
C SER A 120 -2.42 -9.97 9.90
N GLY A 121 -3.19 -9.10 9.25
CA GLY A 121 -4.56 -9.40 8.84
C GLY A 121 -5.16 -8.37 7.89
N ALA A 122 -6.05 -8.81 7.02
CA ALA A 122 -6.71 -7.94 6.06
C ALA A 122 -7.57 -6.83 6.71
N ILE A 123 -8.00 -7.03 7.96
CA ILE A 123 -8.74 -6.01 8.74
C ILE A 123 -7.86 -5.47 9.88
N SER A 124 -7.26 -6.35 10.69
CA SER A 124 -6.42 -5.91 11.81
C SER A 124 -5.21 -6.82 11.98
N GLY A 125 -4.05 -6.22 12.21
CA GLY A 125 -2.85 -6.95 12.57
C GLY A 125 -2.95 -7.60 13.95
N GLY A 126 -3.55 -6.92 14.92
CA GLY A 126 -3.72 -7.44 16.30
C GLY A 126 -5.15 -7.84 16.63
N GLN A 127 -5.31 -8.65 17.68
CA GLN A 127 -6.60 -9.12 18.16
C GLN A 127 -7.28 -8.21 19.18
N SER A 128 -6.58 -7.18 19.67
CA SER A 128 -7.10 -6.25 20.68
C SER A 128 -8.18 -5.34 20.11
N GLY A 129 -9.34 -5.34 20.74
CA GLY A 129 -10.49 -4.55 20.33
C GLY A 129 -11.73 -5.37 20.03
N THR A 130 -12.77 -4.68 19.58
CA THR A 130 -14.04 -5.27 19.15
C THR A 130 -14.20 -5.13 17.65
N PHE A 131 -14.50 -6.22 16.96
CA PHE A 131 -14.64 -6.27 15.51
C PHE A 131 -16.03 -6.79 15.15
N SER A 132 -16.70 -6.15 14.18
CA SER A 132 -18.00 -6.62 13.69
C SER A 132 -18.31 -6.17 12.26
N GLY A 133 -18.86 -7.06 11.45
CA GLY A 133 -19.36 -6.77 10.11
C GLY A 133 -18.29 -6.30 9.12
N ASN A 134 -17.01 -6.55 9.38
CA ASN A 134 -15.94 -6.19 8.46
C ASN A 134 -15.77 -7.26 7.38
N LEU A 135 -15.54 -6.83 6.16
CA LEU A 135 -15.36 -7.70 5.00
C LEU A 135 -14.06 -7.37 4.28
N PHE A 136 -13.45 -8.38 3.68
CA PHE A 136 -12.22 -8.18 2.91
C PHE A 136 -12.15 -9.09 1.68
N VAL A 137 -11.39 -8.65 0.68
CA VAL A 137 -11.04 -9.46 -0.49
C VAL A 137 -9.57 -9.79 -0.39
N SER A 138 -9.24 -11.06 -0.32
CA SER A 138 -7.86 -11.57 -0.43
C SER A 138 -7.88 -13.09 -0.54
N ASP A 139 -7.02 -13.63 -1.36
CA ASP A 139 -6.79 -15.07 -1.48
C ASP A 139 -5.81 -15.59 -0.42
N ASN A 140 -4.93 -14.73 0.08
CA ASN A 140 -3.79 -15.10 0.92
C ASN A 140 -3.92 -14.64 2.38
N LEU A 141 -4.66 -13.57 2.64
CA LEU A 141 -4.75 -13.00 3.98
C LEU A 141 -5.93 -13.59 4.78
N ARG A 142 -5.79 -13.54 6.09
CA ARG A 142 -6.88 -13.75 7.05
C ARG A 142 -7.31 -12.42 7.64
N GLY A 143 -8.48 -12.38 8.27
CA GLY A 143 -9.09 -11.12 8.70
C GLY A 143 -8.37 -10.41 9.85
N ILE A 144 -8.11 -11.13 10.95
CA ILE A 144 -7.57 -10.56 12.18
C ILE A 144 -6.47 -11.47 12.70
N ASP A 145 -5.24 -10.97 12.79
CA ASP A 145 -4.09 -11.71 13.29
C ASP A 145 -4.04 -13.14 12.75
N ARG A 146 -4.03 -13.28 11.43
CA ARG A 146 -4.00 -14.57 10.70
C ARG A 146 -5.21 -15.48 10.92
N LEU A 147 -6.30 -14.98 11.50
CA LEU A 147 -7.56 -15.69 11.68
C LEU A 147 -8.71 -14.94 11.02
N SER A 148 -9.59 -15.69 10.36
CA SER A 148 -10.88 -15.16 9.89
C SER A 148 -11.96 -15.62 10.86
N ARG A 149 -12.82 -14.70 11.30
CA ARG A 149 -13.85 -14.94 12.29
C ARG A 149 -15.21 -14.48 11.78
N ALA A 150 -16.17 -15.37 11.78
CA ALA A 150 -17.54 -15.07 11.38
C ALA A 150 -18.12 -13.90 12.18
N GLY A 151 -18.80 -12.99 11.50
CA GLY A 151 -19.38 -11.78 12.07
C GLY A 151 -18.37 -10.69 12.46
N GLN A 152 -17.06 -10.97 12.43
CA GLN A 152 -16.03 -10.03 12.83
C GLN A 152 -15.21 -9.54 11.62
N ALA A 153 -14.64 -10.47 10.86
CA ALA A 153 -13.88 -10.20 9.64
C ALA A 153 -14.00 -11.41 8.71
N GLU A 154 -14.74 -11.26 7.64
CA GLU A 154 -15.08 -12.34 6.72
C GLU A 154 -14.52 -12.07 5.32
N PRO A 155 -13.92 -13.09 4.67
CA PRO A 155 -13.52 -12.96 3.28
C PRO A 155 -14.75 -13.00 2.37
N ILE A 156 -14.74 -12.18 1.33
CA ILE A 156 -15.72 -12.19 0.24
C ILE A 156 -15.00 -12.06 -1.11
N SER A 157 -15.68 -12.45 -2.19
CA SER A 157 -15.15 -12.20 -3.53
C SER A 157 -15.20 -10.71 -3.87
N TYR A 158 -14.33 -10.28 -4.81
CA TYR A 158 -14.38 -8.91 -5.31
C TYR A 158 -15.75 -8.59 -5.94
N ALA A 159 -16.34 -9.52 -6.69
CA ALA A 159 -17.67 -9.35 -7.27
C ALA A 159 -18.74 -9.08 -6.18
N SER A 160 -18.73 -9.87 -5.10
CA SER A 160 -19.65 -9.65 -3.96
C SER A 160 -19.39 -8.33 -3.24
N MET A 161 -18.14 -7.87 -3.18
CA MET A 161 -17.83 -6.55 -2.62
C MET A 161 -18.41 -5.42 -3.48
N MET A 162 -18.43 -5.57 -4.80
CA MET A 162 -18.99 -4.57 -5.73
C MET A 162 -20.53 -4.49 -5.69
N GLU A 163 -21.20 -5.50 -5.16
CA GLU A 163 -22.66 -5.52 -4.94
C GLU A 163 -23.08 -4.81 -3.64
N LEU A 164 -22.14 -4.45 -2.78
CA LEU A 164 -22.45 -3.76 -1.53
C LEU A 164 -22.97 -2.33 -1.81
N GLU A 165 -23.76 -1.83 -0.85
CA GLU A 165 -24.17 -0.43 -0.89
C GLU A 165 -22.98 0.52 -0.66
N ASN A 166 -23.02 1.67 -1.34
CA ASN A 166 -22.05 2.76 -1.19
C ASN A 166 -20.58 2.38 -1.45
N VAL A 167 -20.33 1.46 -2.40
CA VAL A 167 -18.97 1.15 -2.84
C VAL A 167 -18.33 2.42 -3.43
N PRO A 168 -17.19 2.86 -2.89
CA PRO A 168 -16.50 4.03 -3.41
C PRO A 168 -16.05 3.84 -4.85
N THR A 169 -16.03 4.93 -5.61
CA THR A 169 -15.62 4.88 -7.03
C THR A 169 -14.20 4.32 -7.19
N GLY A 170 -13.29 4.64 -6.27
CA GLY A 170 -11.92 4.14 -6.28
C GLY A 170 -11.80 2.63 -6.07
N PHE A 171 -12.83 1.95 -5.55
CA PHE A 171 -12.84 0.48 -5.43
C PHE A 171 -13.33 -0.23 -6.69
N LYS A 172 -14.09 0.46 -7.56
CA LYS A 172 -14.73 -0.16 -8.74
C LYS A 172 -13.76 -0.49 -9.86
N GLN A 173 -12.63 0.19 -9.90
CA GLN A 173 -11.58 -0.04 -10.90
C GLN A 173 -10.21 0.09 -10.25
N LEU A 174 -9.26 -0.62 -10.83
CA LEU A 174 -7.85 -0.49 -10.48
C LEU A 174 -7.19 0.60 -11.34
N VAL A 175 -6.16 1.21 -10.83
CA VAL A 175 -5.39 2.24 -11.52
C VAL A 175 -3.94 1.80 -11.64
N VAL A 176 -3.45 1.71 -12.88
CA VAL A 176 -2.02 1.57 -13.14
C VAL A 176 -1.45 2.96 -13.44
N THR A 177 -0.49 3.39 -12.62
CA THR A 177 0.17 4.69 -12.75
C THR A 177 1.57 4.51 -13.31
N PHE A 178 1.86 5.12 -14.42
CA PHE A 178 3.18 5.12 -15.07
C PHE A 178 3.95 6.36 -14.66
N LYS A 179 5.20 6.18 -14.22
CA LYS A 179 6.04 7.26 -13.71
C LYS A 179 7.44 7.26 -14.31
N ASP A 180 7.97 8.46 -14.48
CA ASP A 180 9.39 8.70 -14.64
C ASP A 180 9.86 9.50 -13.42
N GLU A 181 10.61 8.86 -12.54
CA GLU A 181 10.95 9.37 -11.21
C GLU A 181 9.67 9.80 -10.44
N ASP A 182 9.52 11.08 -10.13
CA ASP A 182 8.31 11.63 -9.46
C ASP A 182 7.25 12.13 -10.45
N HIS A 183 7.54 12.11 -11.76
CA HIS A 183 6.64 12.63 -12.79
C HIS A 183 5.67 11.54 -13.29
N VAL A 184 4.37 11.81 -13.23
CA VAL A 184 3.35 10.90 -13.75
C VAL A 184 3.23 11.08 -15.27
N LEU A 185 3.56 10.03 -16.03
CA LEU A 185 3.46 9.97 -17.49
C LEU A 185 2.03 9.67 -17.96
N GLY A 186 1.33 8.82 -17.20
CA GLY A 186 -0.03 8.43 -17.51
C GLY A 186 -0.66 7.56 -16.45
N LYS A 187 -2.00 7.39 -16.56
CA LYS A 187 -2.78 6.47 -15.73
C LYS A 187 -3.73 5.68 -16.60
N VAL A 188 -3.76 4.38 -16.44
CA VAL A 188 -4.68 3.47 -17.11
C VAL A 188 -5.60 2.85 -16.07
N ARG A 189 -6.91 2.88 -16.33
CA ARG A 189 -7.90 2.20 -15.49
C ARG A 189 -8.21 0.84 -16.08
N VAL A 190 -8.22 -0.15 -15.20
CA VAL A 190 -8.46 -1.55 -15.57
C VAL A 190 -9.42 -2.22 -14.60
N ASP A 191 -10.06 -3.27 -15.07
CA ASP A 191 -10.90 -4.10 -14.21
C ASP A 191 -10.05 -5.01 -13.31
N TYR A 192 -10.61 -5.43 -12.21
CA TYR A 192 -9.98 -6.41 -11.31
C TYR A 192 -9.71 -7.73 -12.04
N GLY A 193 -8.50 -8.24 -11.93
CA GLY A 193 -8.05 -9.44 -12.63
C GLY A 193 -7.60 -9.20 -14.08
N ALA A 194 -7.63 -7.96 -14.58
CA ALA A 194 -7.14 -7.62 -15.91
C ALA A 194 -5.61 -7.76 -16.01
N SER A 195 -5.13 -7.91 -17.23
CA SER A 195 -3.69 -7.95 -17.56
C SER A 195 -3.38 -6.83 -18.54
N LEU A 196 -2.19 -6.27 -18.45
CA LEU A 196 -1.65 -5.25 -19.35
C LEU A 196 -0.30 -5.71 -19.92
N THR A 197 -0.01 -5.27 -21.13
CA THR A 197 1.27 -5.44 -21.81
C THR A 197 1.84 -4.08 -22.17
N GLU A 198 3.07 -4.00 -22.63
CA GLU A 198 3.67 -2.75 -23.10
C GLU A 198 2.89 -2.05 -24.21
N ALA A 199 2.08 -2.79 -24.99
CA ALA A 199 1.20 -2.18 -25.98
C ALA A 199 0.11 -1.28 -25.38
N ASP A 200 -0.22 -1.47 -24.11
CA ASP A 200 -1.22 -0.72 -23.36
C ASP A 200 -0.59 0.45 -22.57
N TYR A 201 0.73 0.56 -22.60
CA TYR A 201 1.51 1.54 -21.84
C TYR A 201 1.67 2.87 -22.61
N PRO A 202 1.91 3.98 -21.92
CA PRO A 202 2.33 5.21 -22.59
C PRO A 202 3.70 5.06 -23.25
N ASP A 203 4.05 6.02 -24.11
CA ASP A 203 5.37 6.05 -24.74
C ASP A 203 6.48 6.03 -23.68
N LEU A 204 7.48 5.15 -23.90
CA LEU A 204 8.61 5.03 -23.00
C LEU A 204 9.55 6.23 -23.19
N PRO A 205 9.84 7.02 -22.15
CA PRO A 205 10.78 8.13 -22.25
C PRO A 205 12.20 7.66 -22.58
N SER A 206 12.91 8.45 -23.36
CA SER A 206 14.33 8.23 -23.65
C SER A 206 15.18 9.20 -22.82
N LYS A 207 16.34 8.72 -22.34
CA LYS A 207 17.34 9.51 -21.63
C LYS A 207 18.68 9.32 -22.31
N GLU A 208 19.34 10.42 -22.70
CA GLU A 208 20.63 10.36 -23.36
C GLU A 208 21.66 9.55 -22.57
N GLY A 209 22.38 8.65 -23.23
CA GLY A 209 23.37 7.77 -22.61
C GLY A 209 22.79 6.63 -21.81
N ASN A 210 21.48 6.35 -21.92
CA ASN A 210 20.84 5.29 -21.18
C ASN A 210 19.90 4.45 -22.06
N TYR A 211 19.84 3.16 -21.76
CA TYR A 211 18.75 2.30 -22.18
C TYR A 211 17.57 2.50 -21.23
N SER A 212 16.40 2.69 -21.77
CA SER A 212 15.16 2.87 -20.99
C SER A 212 14.31 1.62 -21.08
N GLN A 213 13.75 1.20 -19.96
CA GLN A 213 12.76 0.11 -19.91
C GLN A 213 11.71 0.37 -18.80
N TRP A 214 10.58 -0.28 -18.89
CA TRP A 214 9.62 -0.29 -17.81
C TRP A 214 10.05 -1.23 -16.69
N SER A 215 9.82 -0.88 -15.43
CA SER A 215 10.11 -1.74 -14.27
C SER A 215 9.34 -3.05 -14.31
N SER A 216 8.22 -3.08 -15.02
CA SER A 216 7.41 -4.27 -15.28
C SER A 216 6.93 -4.23 -16.73
N PRO A 217 7.45 -5.09 -17.61
CA PRO A 217 7.07 -5.12 -19.03
C PRO A 217 5.68 -5.70 -19.27
N SER A 218 5.14 -6.45 -18.32
CA SER A 218 3.76 -6.93 -18.33
C SER A 218 3.21 -6.97 -16.91
N LEU A 219 1.90 -6.84 -16.80
CA LEU A 219 1.16 -6.98 -15.55
C LEU A 219 0.07 -8.02 -15.75
N GLU A 220 0.09 -9.08 -14.96
CA GLU A 220 -0.84 -10.17 -15.08
C GLU A 220 -1.78 -10.20 -13.88
N SER A 221 -3.07 -10.41 -14.12
CA SER A 221 -4.10 -10.59 -13.09
C SER A 221 -4.03 -9.55 -11.98
N LEU A 222 -4.17 -8.29 -12.35
CA LEU A 222 -4.10 -7.16 -11.42
C LEU A 222 -5.19 -7.23 -10.35
N HIS A 223 -4.78 -7.15 -9.09
CA HIS A 223 -5.70 -7.19 -7.93
C HIS A 223 -5.67 -5.90 -7.09
N LEU A 224 -4.67 -5.03 -7.30
CA LEU A 224 -4.50 -3.74 -6.63
C LEU A 224 -4.03 -2.66 -7.62
N ASP A 225 -4.12 -1.42 -7.19
CA ASP A 225 -3.50 -0.29 -7.88
C ASP A 225 -1.98 -0.53 -7.94
N THR A 226 -1.39 -0.25 -9.09
CA THR A 226 0.01 -0.59 -9.36
C THR A 226 0.76 0.62 -9.93
N VAL A 227 2.01 0.77 -9.54
CA VAL A 227 2.92 1.77 -10.10
C VAL A 227 3.97 1.08 -10.96
N VAL A 228 4.09 1.52 -12.21
CA VAL A 228 5.13 1.10 -13.14
C VAL A 228 6.06 2.28 -13.40
N SER A 229 7.33 2.11 -13.13
CA SER A 229 8.32 3.18 -13.27
C SER A 229 9.27 2.93 -14.44
N VAL A 230 9.78 4.02 -15.00
CA VAL A 230 10.88 3.94 -15.97
C VAL A 230 12.18 3.60 -15.24
N VAL A 231 12.91 2.65 -15.78
CA VAL A 231 14.25 2.28 -15.30
C VAL A 231 15.26 2.68 -16.36
N TYR A 232 16.24 3.47 -15.99
CA TYR A 232 17.34 3.91 -16.85
C TYR A 232 18.60 3.13 -16.51
N THR A 233 19.13 2.41 -17.49
CA THR A 233 20.41 1.72 -17.37
C THR A 233 21.43 2.44 -18.24
N PRO A 234 22.51 3.01 -17.68
CA PRO A 234 23.55 3.66 -18.47
C PRO A 234 24.15 2.70 -19.47
N TYR A 235 24.41 3.17 -20.68
CA TYR A 235 25.18 2.39 -21.65
C TYR A 235 26.55 2.06 -21.06
N VAL A 236 26.92 0.79 -21.09
CA VAL A 236 28.26 0.38 -20.74
C VAL A 236 29.14 0.74 -21.93
N GLN A 237 30.15 1.58 -21.75
CA GLN A 237 31.19 1.73 -22.77
C GLN A 237 31.87 0.37 -22.98
N ALA A 238 31.44 -0.33 -24.01
CA ALA A 238 32.03 -1.60 -24.35
C ALA A 238 33.42 -1.33 -24.92
N LEU A 239 34.43 -1.81 -24.21
CA LEU A 239 35.79 -2.00 -24.64
C LEU A 239 36.41 -0.81 -25.43
N ARG A 240 36.99 0.10 -24.69
CA ARG A 240 38.03 0.96 -25.31
C ARG A 240 39.06 0.04 -25.92
N SER A 241 39.22 0.13 -27.24
CA SER A 241 40.07 -0.60 -28.10
C SER A 241 41.35 -1.12 -27.43
N ALA A 242 41.43 -2.38 -27.09
CA ALA A 242 42.69 -3.08 -27.10
C ALA A 242 42.93 -3.46 -28.57
N ALA A 243 43.96 -2.94 -29.17
CA ALA A 243 44.36 -3.36 -30.48
C ALA A 243 44.75 -4.85 -30.38
N MET A 244 43.85 -5.75 -30.74
CA MET A 244 44.16 -7.16 -30.91
C MET A 244 44.85 -7.31 -32.25
N ARG A 245 45.96 -8.02 -32.27
CA ARG A 245 46.65 -8.37 -33.51
C ARG A 245 46.31 -9.82 -33.87
N ASP A 246 45.61 -9.98 -34.93
CA ASP A 246 45.44 -11.30 -35.59
C ASP A 246 46.38 -11.35 -36.79
N GLY A 247 47.32 -12.32 -36.82
CA GLY A 247 48.24 -12.53 -37.90
C GLY A 247 49.11 -11.27 -38.25
N GLY A 248 49.43 -10.41 -37.28
CA GLY A 248 50.23 -9.23 -37.45
C GLY A 248 49.48 -7.98 -38.00
N ARG A 249 48.19 -8.06 -38.23
CA ARG A 249 47.34 -6.93 -38.64
C ARG A 249 46.59 -6.36 -37.42
N PRO A 250 46.56 -5.02 -37.29
CA PRO A 250 45.75 -4.41 -36.26
C PRO A 250 44.26 -4.59 -36.56
N VAL A 251 43.52 -5.13 -35.61
CA VAL A 251 42.05 -5.16 -35.65
C VAL A 251 41.53 -4.03 -34.76
N PHE A 252 40.79 -3.13 -35.35
CA PHE A 252 40.18 -2.03 -34.65
C PHE A 252 38.71 -2.35 -34.38
N PHE A 253 38.31 -2.22 -33.12
CA PHE A 253 36.91 -2.23 -32.75
C PHE A 253 36.38 -0.78 -32.76
N ALA A 254 35.17 -0.57 -33.21
CA ALA A 254 34.57 0.73 -33.19
C ALA A 254 34.38 1.19 -31.73
N GLU A 255 34.74 2.48 -31.45
CA GLU A 255 34.30 3.11 -30.21
C GLU A 255 32.83 3.45 -30.36
N GLY A 256 32.00 3.04 -29.41
CA GLY A 256 30.60 3.37 -29.41
C GLY A 256 29.91 2.79 -28.16
N ASP A 257 28.77 3.34 -27.86
CA ASP A 257 27.88 2.77 -26.86
C ASP A 257 27.10 1.63 -27.54
N PHE A 258 27.15 0.44 -26.95
CA PHE A 258 26.45 -0.73 -27.47
C PHE A 258 25.28 -1.06 -26.56
N THR A 259 24.13 -1.40 -27.14
CA THR A 259 22.99 -1.99 -26.48
C THR A 259 23.00 -3.51 -26.66
N ASP A 260 22.20 -4.25 -25.87
CA ASP A 260 22.08 -5.72 -26.03
C ASP A 260 21.60 -6.16 -27.42
N THR A 261 21.11 -5.24 -28.24
CA THR A 261 20.70 -5.47 -29.63
C THR A 261 21.82 -5.35 -30.65
N ASP A 262 23.00 -4.85 -30.23
CA ASP A 262 24.15 -4.58 -31.11
C ASP A 262 25.22 -5.71 -31.07
N VAL A 263 24.93 -6.82 -30.37
CA VAL A 263 25.84 -8.00 -30.21
C VAL A 263 25.31 -9.21 -30.95
#